data_3ba9ea4b12b268043ce71cfcd3e29a46
#
_entry.id   3ba9ea4b12b268043ce71cfcd3e29a46
#
_cell.length_a   1.000
_cell.length_b   1.000
_cell.length_c   1.000
_cell.angle_alpha   90.00
_cell.angle_beta   90.00
_cell.angle_gamma   90.00
#
_symmetry.space_group_name_H-M   'P 1'
#
loop_
_entity.id
_entity.type
_entity.pdbx_description
1 polymer ?
#
loop_
_entity_poly.entity_id
_entity_poly.type
_entity_poly.pdbx_seq_one_letter_code
_entity_poly.pdbx_strand_id
1 'polypeptide(L)'
;MLPKHSIFRNALLLTAIDLLLRGISMSFQIYLSGVIGAAGLGLLQLVAAVGTLGMTLGLSGVRTAAMYLCAEEYGKRRPGGMRHVMRLCILWSSVFSILTAAALWGFSNQLAAVWLKDLRAASGLRILALSLPVECLVCVLCGYFTACGKLRRLACVEVAERLVSLALTFLLLRLWAHSELERACCSLLLGGGGAAVFSAVWLGLLMRKDLRQYPPVPQPP
;
A
#
# COMPACT_ATOMS: atom_id res chain seq x y z
N MET A 1 14.27 11.38 -26.82
CA MET A 1 14.18 9.91 -26.97
C MET A 1 15.19 9.27 -26.02
N LEU A 2 14.76 8.55 -25.00
CA LEU A 2 15.68 7.80 -24.12
C LEU A 2 16.26 6.62 -24.92
N PRO A 3 17.56 6.34 -24.86
CA PRO A 3 18.16 5.25 -25.59
C PRO A 3 17.53 3.90 -25.13
N LYS A 4 17.12 3.08 -26.10
CA LYS A 4 16.48 1.77 -25.86
C LYS A 4 17.23 0.90 -24.83
N HIS A 5 18.55 0.96 -24.80
CA HIS A 5 19.41 0.28 -23.81
C HIS A 5 19.19 0.72 -22.37
N SER A 6 18.84 1.99 -22.14
CA SER A 6 18.57 2.52 -20.79
C SER A 6 17.21 2.04 -20.26
N ILE A 7 16.21 1.87 -21.14
CA ILE A 7 14.87 1.39 -20.78
C ILE A 7 14.95 -0.08 -20.39
N PHE A 8 15.62 -0.90 -21.22
CA PHE A 8 15.77 -2.33 -20.98
C PHE A 8 16.55 -2.62 -19.68
N ARG A 9 17.66 -1.90 -19.44
CA ARG A 9 18.45 -2.03 -18.21
C ARG A 9 17.64 -1.63 -16.97
N ASN A 10 16.82 -0.58 -17.06
CA ASN A 10 15.98 -0.16 -15.96
C ASN A 10 14.86 -1.17 -15.68
N ALA A 11 14.24 -1.73 -16.72
CA ALA A 11 13.25 -2.80 -16.58
C ALA A 11 13.84 -4.03 -15.94
N LEU A 12 15.03 -4.47 -16.39
CA LEU A 12 15.73 -5.62 -15.82
C LEU A 12 16.08 -5.42 -14.35
N LEU A 13 16.57 -4.23 -13.97
CA LEU A 13 16.86 -3.88 -12.59
C LEU A 13 15.60 -3.89 -11.71
N LEU A 14 14.49 -3.33 -12.19
CA LEU A 14 13.22 -3.36 -11.46
C LEU A 14 12.71 -4.79 -11.25
N THR A 15 12.78 -5.62 -12.30
CA THR A 15 12.40 -7.03 -12.20
C THR A 15 13.29 -7.80 -11.22
N ALA A 16 14.61 -7.57 -11.24
CA ALA A 16 15.53 -8.19 -10.30
C ALA A 16 15.25 -7.78 -8.84
N ILE A 17 14.98 -6.49 -8.61
CA ILE A 17 14.60 -5.98 -7.29
C ILE A 17 13.29 -6.61 -6.83
N ASP A 18 12.27 -6.67 -7.67
CA ASP A 18 10.98 -7.29 -7.33
C ASP A 18 11.14 -8.78 -7.00
N LEU A 19 11.96 -9.49 -7.76
CA LEU A 19 12.26 -10.90 -7.51
C LEU A 19 12.98 -11.11 -6.16
N LEU A 20 13.97 -10.28 -5.85
CA LEU A 20 14.66 -10.30 -4.56
C LEU A 20 13.69 -10.00 -3.40
N LEU A 21 12.81 -9.00 -3.55
CA LEU A 21 11.81 -8.67 -2.53
C LEU A 21 10.81 -9.82 -2.31
N ARG A 22 10.40 -10.50 -3.37
CA ARG A 22 9.56 -11.70 -3.28
C ARG A 22 10.27 -12.83 -2.56
N GLY A 23 11.56 -13.07 -2.86
CA GLY A 23 12.37 -14.05 -2.16
C GLY A 23 12.48 -13.76 -0.66
N ILE A 24 12.76 -12.52 -0.28
CA ILE A 24 12.80 -12.07 1.13
C ILE A 24 11.43 -12.27 1.80
N SER A 25 10.34 -11.87 1.14
CA SER A 25 8.98 -12.05 1.68
C SER A 25 8.63 -13.52 1.88
N MET A 26 9.04 -14.39 0.95
CA MET A 26 8.82 -15.84 1.06
C MET A 26 9.63 -16.47 2.20
N SER A 27 10.90 -16.07 2.34
CA SER A 27 11.76 -16.52 3.46
C SER A 27 11.17 -16.06 4.80
N PHE A 28 10.62 -14.85 4.85
CA PHE A 28 9.95 -14.34 6.05
C PHE A 28 8.66 -15.12 6.37
N GLN A 29 7.88 -15.51 5.36
CA GLN A 29 6.69 -16.36 5.56
C GLN A 29 7.06 -17.74 6.11
N ILE A 30 8.16 -18.34 5.64
CA ILE A 30 8.68 -19.62 6.16
C ILE A 30 9.08 -19.46 7.63
N TYR A 31 9.82 -18.42 7.97
CA TYR A 31 10.16 -18.10 9.36
C TYR A 31 8.91 -17.94 10.23
N LEU A 32 7.92 -17.20 9.71
CA LEU A 32 6.66 -16.96 10.39
C LEU A 32 5.88 -18.24 10.64
N SER A 33 5.83 -19.14 9.65
CA SER A 33 5.22 -20.46 9.77
C SER A 33 5.84 -21.28 10.92
N GLY A 34 7.14 -21.13 11.14
CA GLY A 34 7.82 -21.75 12.29
C GLY A 34 7.45 -21.14 13.64
N VAL A 35 7.16 -19.83 13.68
CA VAL A 35 6.83 -19.11 14.92
C VAL A 35 5.36 -19.22 15.31
N ILE A 36 4.43 -19.04 14.37
CA ILE A 36 2.97 -19.02 14.63
C ILE A 36 2.25 -20.29 14.19
N GLY A 37 2.97 -21.21 13.56
CA GLY A 37 2.41 -22.47 13.07
C GLY A 37 1.49 -22.30 11.85
N ALA A 38 1.09 -23.45 11.29
CA ALA A 38 0.24 -23.47 10.08
C ALA A 38 -1.15 -22.85 10.31
N ALA A 39 -1.73 -23.04 11.50
CA ALA A 39 -3.04 -22.48 11.85
C ALA A 39 -3.01 -20.94 11.89
N GLY A 40 -1.94 -20.36 12.44
CA GLY A 40 -1.78 -18.91 12.48
C GLY A 40 -1.54 -18.29 11.12
N LEU A 41 -0.76 -18.97 10.28
CA LEU A 41 -0.54 -18.53 8.91
C LEU A 41 -1.85 -18.59 8.10
N GLY A 42 -2.66 -19.62 8.31
CA GLY A 42 -4.00 -19.75 7.69
C GLY A 42 -4.92 -18.59 8.09
N LEU A 43 -4.98 -18.27 9.40
CA LEU A 43 -5.75 -17.13 9.89
C LEU A 43 -5.31 -15.82 9.28
N LEU A 44 -3.98 -15.58 9.20
CA LEU A 44 -3.42 -14.39 8.59
C LEU A 44 -3.78 -14.27 7.10
N GLN A 45 -3.71 -15.37 6.36
CA GLN A 45 -4.10 -15.38 4.94
C GLN A 45 -5.58 -15.11 4.72
N LEU A 46 -6.45 -15.62 5.61
CA LEU A 46 -7.87 -15.33 5.57
C LEU A 46 -8.16 -13.84 5.81
N VAL A 47 -7.51 -13.24 6.81
CA VAL A 47 -7.62 -11.80 7.08
C VAL A 47 -7.07 -10.99 5.90
N ALA A 48 -5.93 -11.38 5.33
CA ALA A 48 -5.36 -10.73 4.15
C ALA A 48 -6.26 -10.84 2.91
N ALA A 49 -6.96 -11.97 2.72
CA ALA A 49 -7.93 -12.11 1.62
C ALA A 49 -9.10 -11.13 1.76
N VAL A 50 -9.65 -10.95 2.96
CA VAL A 50 -10.65 -9.90 3.22
C VAL A 50 -10.07 -8.51 2.99
N GLY A 51 -8.80 -8.28 3.35
CA GLY A 51 -8.08 -7.06 3.08
C GLY A 51 -7.97 -6.71 1.60
N THR A 52 -7.63 -7.68 0.77
CA THR A 52 -7.55 -7.46 -0.69
C THR A 52 -8.91 -7.11 -1.30
N LEU A 53 -10.00 -7.71 -0.81
CA LEU A 53 -11.36 -7.32 -1.18
C LEU A 53 -11.66 -5.88 -0.72
N GLY A 54 -11.33 -5.53 0.52
CA GLY A 54 -11.48 -4.19 1.05
C GLY A 54 -10.70 -3.14 0.25
N MET A 55 -9.45 -3.44 -0.12
CA MET A 55 -8.65 -2.57 -0.99
C MET A 55 -9.27 -2.40 -2.38
N THR A 56 -9.77 -3.49 -2.97
CA THR A 56 -10.40 -3.44 -4.30
C THR A 56 -11.64 -2.54 -4.28
N LEU A 57 -12.46 -2.64 -3.24
CA LEU A 57 -13.64 -1.77 -3.04
C LEU A 57 -13.22 -0.33 -2.72
N GLY A 58 -12.26 -0.14 -1.83
CA GLY A 58 -11.78 1.18 -1.40
C GLY A 58 -11.09 1.97 -2.52
N LEU A 59 -10.35 1.29 -3.40
CA LEU A 59 -9.72 1.92 -4.56
C LEU A 59 -10.71 2.18 -5.69
N SER A 60 -11.70 1.28 -5.88
CA SER A 60 -12.78 1.41 -6.88
C SER A 60 -12.32 1.99 -8.25
N GLY A 61 -11.16 1.53 -8.75
CA GLY A 61 -10.58 2.01 -10.00
C GLY A 61 -9.86 3.37 -9.94
N VAL A 62 -9.83 4.04 -8.78
CA VAL A 62 -9.20 5.37 -8.64
C VAL A 62 -7.71 5.34 -8.97
N ARG A 63 -7.00 4.24 -8.69
CA ARG A 63 -5.59 4.07 -9.06
C ARG A 63 -5.40 4.17 -10.58
N THR A 64 -6.22 3.46 -11.35
CA THR A 64 -6.16 3.46 -12.81
C THR A 64 -6.54 4.82 -13.37
N ALA A 65 -7.59 5.44 -12.82
CA ALA A 65 -7.99 6.79 -13.18
C ALA A 65 -6.88 7.81 -12.89
N ALA A 66 -6.23 7.73 -11.72
CA ALA A 66 -5.10 8.58 -11.36
C ALA A 66 -3.94 8.41 -12.34
N MET A 67 -3.59 7.17 -12.71
CA MET A 67 -2.54 6.91 -13.70
C MET A 67 -2.88 7.54 -15.05
N TYR A 68 -4.10 7.34 -15.55
CA TYR A 68 -4.52 7.83 -16.86
C TYR A 68 -4.57 9.35 -16.90
N LEU A 69 -5.28 9.98 -15.95
CA LEU A 69 -5.43 11.43 -15.89
C LEU A 69 -4.11 12.15 -15.63
N CYS A 70 -3.25 11.59 -14.77
CA CYS A 70 -1.92 12.15 -14.56
C CYS A 70 -1.03 12.02 -15.80
N ALA A 71 -1.10 10.91 -16.54
CA ALA A 71 -0.34 10.75 -17.77
C ALA A 71 -0.79 11.73 -18.86
N GLU A 72 -2.10 11.98 -18.97
CA GLU A 72 -2.68 12.95 -19.90
C GLU A 72 -2.21 14.39 -19.58
N GLU A 73 -2.33 14.83 -18.33
CA GLU A 73 -1.89 16.15 -17.89
C GLU A 73 -0.37 16.32 -17.98
N TYR A 74 0.38 15.26 -17.71
CA TYR A 74 1.83 15.24 -17.90
C TYR A 74 2.21 15.42 -19.37
N GLY A 75 1.49 14.75 -20.29
CA GLY A 75 1.67 14.92 -21.74
C GLY A 75 1.35 16.33 -22.23
N LYS A 76 0.31 16.96 -21.66
CA LYS A 76 -0.09 18.35 -21.95
C LYS A 76 0.82 19.42 -21.32
N ARG A 77 1.79 19.01 -20.50
CA ARG A 77 2.68 19.89 -19.72
C ARG A 77 1.95 20.94 -18.87
N ARG A 78 0.78 20.59 -18.33
CA ARG A 78 -0.05 21.48 -17.49
C ARG A 78 0.09 21.14 -16.00
N PRO A 79 1.01 21.77 -15.26
CA PRO A 79 1.26 21.44 -13.85
C PRO A 79 0.08 21.77 -12.91
N GLY A 80 -0.73 22.76 -13.28
CA GLY A 80 -1.96 23.12 -12.55
C GLY A 80 -3.02 22.02 -12.61
N GLY A 81 -3.24 21.43 -13.80
CA GLY A 81 -4.14 20.30 -14.02
C GLY A 81 -3.72 19.09 -13.21
N MET A 82 -2.43 18.77 -13.18
CA MET A 82 -1.88 17.66 -12.41
C MET A 82 -2.20 17.75 -10.92
N ARG A 83 -2.07 18.95 -10.31
CA ARG A 83 -2.40 19.18 -8.90
C ARG A 83 -3.89 18.98 -8.63
N HIS A 84 -4.74 19.47 -9.53
CA HIS A 84 -6.19 19.34 -9.41
C HIS A 84 -6.62 17.88 -9.50
N VAL A 85 -6.13 17.17 -10.51
CA VAL A 85 -6.39 15.74 -10.71
C VAL A 85 -5.98 14.92 -9.49
N MET A 86 -4.75 15.13 -8.99
CA MET A 86 -4.26 14.40 -7.82
C MET A 86 -5.08 14.68 -6.56
N ARG A 87 -5.50 15.93 -6.34
CA ARG A 87 -6.37 16.28 -5.21
C ARG A 87 -7.71 15.55 -5.31
N LEU A 88 -8.34 15.52 -6.49
CA LEU A 88 -9.59 14.80 -6.72
C LEU A 88 -9.41 13.30 -6.49
N CYS A 89 -8.37 12.68 -7.06
CA CYS A 89 -8.10 11.26 -6.88
C CYS A 89 -7.86 10.90 -5.41
N ILE A 90 -7.10 11.70 -4.67
CA ILE A 90 -6.85 11.51 -3.24
C ILE A 90 -8.16 11.66 -2.46
N LEU A 91 -8.97 12.67 -2.76
CA LEU A 91 -10.24 12.91 -2.07
C LEU A 91 -11.21 11.75 -2.30
N TRP A 92 -11.44 11.34 -3.53
CA TRP A 92 -12.30 10.21 -3.86
C TRP A 92 -11.81 8.90 -3.24
N SER A 93 -10.51 8.61 -3.38
CA SER A 93 -9.92 7.42 -2.73
C SER A 93 -10.09 7.45 -1.21
N SER A 94 -9.92 8.62 -0.58
CA SER A 94 -10.10 8.75 0.87
C SER A 94 -11.55 8.51 1.29
N VAL A 95 -12.53 9.03 0.54
CA VAL A 95 -13.95 8.81 0.83
C VAL A 95 -14.31 7.33 0.74
N PHE A 96 -13.97 6.68 -0.38
CA PHE A 96 -14.29 5.27 -0.59
C PHE A 96 -13.54 4.35 0.40
N SER A 97 -12.28 4.63 0.67
CA SER A 97 -11.48 3.81 1.60
C SER A 97 -11.95 3.97 3.05
N ILE A 98 -12.34 5.18 3.47
CA ILE A 98 -12.91 5.39 4.82
C ILE A 98 -14.26 4.70 4.94
N LEU A 99 -15.11 4.77 3.91
CA LEU A 99 -16.40 4.07 3.90
C LEU A 99 -16.21 2.56 3.99
N THR A 100 -15.29 2.00 3.20
CA THR A 100 -14.96 0.58 3.23
C THR A 100 -14.34 0.18 4.58
N ALA A 101 -13.47 1.00 5.14
CA ALA A 101 -12.86 0.78 6.46
C ALA A 101 -13.92 0.80 7.57
N ALA A 102 -14.85 1.74 7.52
CA ALA A 102 -15.96 1.83 8.48
C ALA A 102 -16.89 0.60 8.38
N ALA A 103 -17.22 0.18 7.16
CA ALA A 103 -17.98 -1.04 6.94
C ALA A 103 -17.25 -2.27 7.48
N LEU A 104 -15.96 -2.42 7.15
CA LEU A 104 -15.14 -3.54 7.61
C LEU A 104 -15.01 -3.55 9.14
N TRP A 105 -14.85 -2.38 9.76
CA TRP A 105 -14.80 -2.25 11.22
C TRP A 105 -16.14 -2.64 11.87
N GLY A 106 -17.25 -2.11 11.36
CA GLY A 106 -18.59 -2.39 11.89
C GLY A 106 -19.01 -3.86 11.74
N PHE A 107 -18.68 -4.47 10.61
CA PHE A 107 -19.02 -5.86 10.32
C PHE A 107 -17.93 -6.86 10.72
N SER A 108 -16.84 -6.43 11.35
CA SER A 108 -15.68 -7.29 11.69
C SER A 108 -16.06 -8.55 12.46
N ASN A 109 -16.94 -8.44 13.45
CA ASN A 109 -17.39 -9.58 14.25
C ASN A 109 -18.26 -10.55 13.44
N GLN A 110 -19.13 -10.03 12.58
CA GLN A 110 -19.99 -10.87 11.73
C GLN A 110 -19.18 -11.58 10.66
N LEU A 111 -18.22 -10.88 10.03
CA LEU A 111 -17.28 -11.46 9.08
C LEU A 111 -16.42 -12.55 9.72
N ALA A 112 -15.92 -12.31 10.92
CA ALA A 112 -15.14 -13.30 11.68
C ALA A 112 -15.98 -14.53 12.03
N ALA A 113 -17.23 -14.36 12.49
CA ALA A 113 -18.08 -15.45 12.91
C ALA A 113 -18.67 -16.25 11.72
N VAL A 114 -19.15 -15.57 10.68
CA VAL A 114 -19.90 -16.21 9.57
C VAL A 114 -18.97 -16.68 8.45
N TRP A 115 -18.03 -15.84 8.02
CA TRP A 115 -17.17 -16.12 6.87
C TRP A 115 -15.87 -16.84 7.25
N LEU A 116 -15.18 -16.33 8.27
CA LEU A 116 -13.90 -16.90 8.67
C LEU A 116 -14.05 -18.06 9.66
N LYS A 117 -15.23 -18.18 10.30
CA LYS A 117 -15.52 -19.17 11.35
C LYS A 117 -14.49 -19.20 12.49
N ASP A 118 -13.79 -18.07 12.69
CA ASP A 118 -12.82 -17.89 13.76
C ASP A 118 -12.92 -16.46 14.32
N LEU A 119 -13.39 -16.33 15.55
CA LEU A 119 -13.56 -15.05 16.24
C LEU A 119 -12.24 -14.32 16.50
N ARG A 120 -11.11 -15.04 16.48
CA ARG A 120 -9.77 -14.47 16.66
C ARG A 120 -9.39 -13.58 15.48
N ALA A 121 -10.02 -13.76 14.31
CA ALA A 121 -9.80 -12.91 13.15
C ALA A 121 -10.37 -11.50 13.32
N ALA A 122 -11.34 -11.29 14.24
CA ALA A 122 -12.01 -9.99 14.40
C ALA A 122 -11.04 -8.86 14.78
N SER A 123 -10.07 -9.13 15.65
CA SER A 123 -9.02 -8.17 16.03
C SER A 123 -8.15 -7.81 14.83
N GLY A 124 -7.74 -8.80 14.04
CA GLY A 124 -6.98 -8.61 12.81
C GLY A 124 -7.76 -7.79 11.78
N LEU A 125 -9.05 -8.06 11.58
CA LEU A 125 -9.90 -7.29 10.67
C LEU A 125 -10.05 -5.83 11.07
N ARG A 126 -10.11 -5.52 12.38
CA ARG A 126 -10.15 -4.15 12.87
C ARG A 126 -8.86 -3.38 12.60
N ILE A 127 -7.70 -4.01 12.84
CA ILE A 127 -6.40 -3.41 12.53
C ILE A 127 -6.28 -3.16 11.03
N LEU A 128 -6.69 -4.12 10.22
CA LEU A 128 -6.68 -4.02 8.78
C LEU A 128 -7.62 -2.90 8.29
N ALA A 129 -8.82 -2.76 8.88
CA ALA A 129 -9.72 -1.67 8.57
C ALA A 129 -9.09 -0.30 8.83
N LEU A 130 -8.27 -0.17 9.88
CA LEU A 130 -7.55 1.06 10.21
C LEU A 130 -6.42 1.36 9.22
N SER A 131 -5.72 0.34 8.69
CA SER A 131 -4.63 0.51 7.72
C SER A 131 -5.15 0.79 6.29
N LEU A 132 -6.34 0.33 5.95
CA LEU A 132 -6.94 0.44 4.61
C LEU A 132 -6.90 1.84 3.97
N PRO A 133 -7.29 2.93 4.66
CA PRO A 133 -7.26 4.27 4.06
C PRO A 133 -5.83 4.70 3.68
N VAL A 134 -4.85 4.31 4.48
CA VAL A 134 -3.44 4.64 4.24
C VAL A 134 -2.91 3.85 3.05
N GLU A 135 -3.20 2.56 2.97
CA GLU A 135 -2.80 1.69 1.86
C GLU A 135 -3.43 2.16 0.52
N CYS A 136 -4.71 2.55 0.54
CA CYS A 136 -5.37 3.13 -0.63
C CYS A 136 -4.70 4.44 -1.07
N LEU A 137 -4.30 5.29 -0.12
CA LEU A 137 -3.56 6.52 -0.42
C LEU A 137 -2.21 6.21 -1.07
N VAL A 138 -1.45 5.25 -0.54
CA VAL A 138 -0.18 4.79 -1.13
C VAL A 138 -0.40 4.34 -2.58
N CYS A 139 -1.43 3.54 -2.83
CA CYS A 139 -1.75 3.07 -4.18
C CYS A 139 -2.03 4.21 -5.18
N VAL A 140 -2.73 5.27 -4.76
CA VAL A 140 -2.98 6.45 -5.61
C VAL A 140 -1.67 7.21 -5.88
N LEU A 141 -0.83 7.38 -4.85
CA LEU A 141 0.49 8.01 -5.00
C LEU A 141 1.41 7.19 -5.92
N CYS A 142 1.41 5.86 -5.81
CA CYS A 142 2.10 4.98 -6.75
C CYS A 142 1.63 5.19 -8.19
N GLY A 143 0.32 5.37 -8.41
CA GLY A 143 -0.25 5.71 -9.71
C GLY A 143 0.36 6.98 -10.31
N TYR A 144 0.52 8.03 -9.51
CA TYR A 144 1.18 9.27 -9.93
C TYR A 144 2.63 9.06 -10.38
N PHE A 145 3.46 8.38 -9.57
CA PHE A 145 4.86 8.15 -9.91
C PHE A 145 5.01 7.26 -11.16
N THR A 146 4.12 6.29 -11.32
CA THR A 146 4.06 5.43 -12.51
C THR A 146 3.71 6.25 -13.76
N ALA A 147 2.70 7.12 -13.68
CA ALA A 147 2.29 8.00 -14.78
C ALA A 147 3.39 8.98 -15.19
N CYS A 148 4.13 9.52 -14.21
CA CYS A 148 5.26 10.42 -14.47
C CYS A 148 6.56 9.71 -14.94
N GLY A 149 6.56 8.39 -15.05
CA GLY A 149 7.75 7.61 -15.44
C GLY A 149 8.88 7.60 -14.40
N LYS A 150 8.61 8.00 -13.15
CA LYS A 150 9.60 8.08 -12.06
C LYS A 150 9.75 6.75 -11.31
N LEU A 151 9.81 5.64 -12.04
CA LEU A 151 9.81 4.28 -11.52
C LEU A 151 10.96 3.98 -10.54
N ARG A 152 12.15 4.57 -10.75
CA ARG A 152 13.27 4.36 -9.83
C ARG A 152 12.99 4.87 -8.41
N ARG A 153 12.35 6.04 -8.30
CA ARG A 153 11.97 6.61 -6.99
C ARG A 153 10.91 5.76 -6.32
N LEU A 154 9.94 5.29 -7.11
CA LEU A 154 8.91 4.38 -6.63
C LEU A 154 9.52 3.09 -6.10
N ALA A 155 10.39 2.42 -6.87
CA ALA A 155 11.06 1.20 -6.45
C ALA A 155 11.89 1.38 -5.17
N CYS A 156 12.61 2.50 -5.01
CA CYS A 156 13.34 2.78 -3.77
C CYS A 156 12.41 2.87 -2.56
N VAL A 157 11.24 3.49 -2.71
CA VAL A 157 10.27 3.60 -1.62
C VAL A 157 9.64 2.23 -1.31
N GLU A 158 9.29 1.44 -2.33
CA GLU A 158 8.74 0.09 -2.17
C GLU A 158 9.74 -0.86 -1.45
N VAL A 159 11.03 -0.79 -1.81
CA VAL A 159 12.08 -1.53 -1.10
C VAL A 159 12.17 -1.10 0.36
N ALA A 160 12.21 0.21 0.61
CA ALA A 160 12.28 0.75 1.96
C ALA A 160 11.04 0.37 2.79
N GLU A 161 9.85 0.44 2.21
CA GLU A 161 8.59 0.03 2.83
C GLU A 161 8.64 -1.44 3.26
N ARG A 162 9.13 -2.34 2.38
CA ARG A 162 9.29 -3.76 2.70
C ARG A 162 10.25 -3.99 3.85
N LEU A 163 11.40 -3.30 3.84
CA LEU A 163 12.38 -3.40 4.94
C LEU A 163 11.82 -2.86 6.27
N VAL A 164 11.11 -1.74 6.23
CA VAL A 164 10.45 -1.17 7.42
C VAL A 164 9.36 -2.10 7.93
N SER A 165 8.54 -2.68 7.04
CA SER A 165 7.51 -3.66 7.40
C SER A 165 8.11 -4.88 8.11
N LEU A 166 9.18 -5.45 7.56
CA LEU A 166 9.88 -6.58 8.16
C LEU A 166 10.48 -6.23 9.53
N ALA A 167 11.16 -5.08 9.61
CA ALA A 167 11.78 -4.62 10.86
C ALA A 167 10.73 -4.35 11.96
N LEU A 168 9.63 -3.66 11.62
CA LEU A 168 8.53 -3.40 12.55
C LEU A 168 7.87 -4.69 13.00
N THR A 169 7.58 -5.59 12.06
CA THR A 169 6.97 -6.89 12.38
C THR A 169 7.87 -7.71 13.30
N PHE A 170 9.17 -7.79 13.00
CA PHE A 170 10.13 -8.52 13.83
C PHE A 170 10.23 -7.91 15.23
N LEU A 171 10.26 -6.56 15.32
CA LEU A 171 10.30 -5.85 16.60
C LEU A 171 9.03 -6.11 17.41
N LEU A 172 7.86 -6.00 16.79
CA LEU A 172 6.58 -6.23 17.47
C LEU A 172 6.41 -7.69 17.90
N LEU A 173 6.82 -8.65 17.06
CA LEU A 173 6.82 -10.07 17.43
C LEU A 173 7.72 -10.32 18.66
N ARG A 174 8.90 -9.71 18.72
CA ARG A 174 9.82 -9.88 19.84
C ARG A 174 9.32 -9.23 21.13
N LEU A 175 8.60 -8.11 21.02
CA LEU A 175 8.10 -7.37 22.18
C LEU A 175 6.77 -7.92 22.70
N TRP A 176 5.88 -8.42 21.83
CA TRP A 176 4.49 -8.73 22.19
C TRP A 176 4.08 -10.20 22.01
N ALA A 177 4.79 -10.98 21.23
CA ALA A 177 4.34 -12.31 20.81
C ALA A 177 4.79 -13.43 21.78
N HIS A 178 4.86 -13.19 23.08
CA HIS A 178 5.40 -14.20 24.00
C HIS A 178 4.51 -15.43 24.22
N SER A 179 3.21 -15.49 23.77
CA SER A 179 2.40 -16.70 23.94
C SER A 179 1.06 -16.79 23.20
N GLU A 180 0.60 -15.77 22.46
CA GLU A 180 -0.74 -15.81 21.86
C GLU A 180 -0.70 -15.59 20.35
N LEU A 181 -1.30 -16.54 19.60
CA LEU A 181 -1.42 -16.53 18.15
C LEU A 181 -2.07 -15.23 17.63
N GLU A 182 -3.09 -14.75 18.33
CA GLU A 182 -3.83 -13.54 17.99
C GLU A 182 -2.91 -12.31 18.00
N ARG A 183 -2.08 -12.17 19.03
CA ARG A 183 -1.12 -11.05 19.16
C ARG A 183 -0.05 -11.08 18.07
N ALA A 184 0.39 -12.27 17.67
CA ALA A 184 1.34 -12.42 16.58
C ALA A 184 0.73 -11.97 15.23
N CYS A 185 -0.51 -12.36 14.93
CA CYS A 185 -1.23 -11.89 13.75
C CYS A 185 -1.46 -10.36 13.77
N CYS A 186 -1.86 -9.81 14.93
CA CYS A 186 -2.00 -8.36 15.10
C CYS A 186 -0.69 -7.62 14.88
N SER A 187 0.44 -8.15 15.37
CA SER A 187 1.77 -7.56 15.18
C SER A 187 2.18 -7.47 13.72
N LEU A 188 1.85 -8.49 12.93
CA LEU A 188 2.10 -8.51 11.49
C LEU A 188 1.30 -7.43 10.74
N LEU A 189 0.01 -7.33 11.05
CA LEU A 189 -0.87 -6.34 10.44
C LEU A 189 -0.48 -4.91 10.84
N LEU A 190 -0.10 -4.69 12.09
CA LEU A 190 0.42 -3.40 12.57
C LEU A 190 1.76 -3.05 11.92
N GLY A 191 2.64 -4.03 11.73
CA GLY A 191 3.91 -3.84 11.03
C GLY A 191 3.71 -3.42 9.57
N GLY A 192 2.76 -4.05 8.87
CA GLY A 192 2.36 -3.67 7.51
C GLY A 192 1.72 -2.28 7.47
N GLY A 193 0.74 -2.00 8.35
CA GLY A 193 0.10 -0.69 8.43
C GLY A 193 1.08 0.45 8.77
N GLY A 194 2.02 0.21 9.69
CA GLY A 194 3.08 1.17 10.01
C GLY A 194 4.00 1.47 8.82
N ALA A 195 4.37 0.44 8.06
CA ALA A 195 5.15 0.62 6.84
C ALA A 195 4.38 1.39 5.76
N ALA A 196 3.06 1.16 5.63
CA ALA A 196 2.21 1.90 4.71
C ALA A 196 2.14 3.40 5.10
N VAL A 197 2.07 3.74 6.39
CA VAL A 197 2.15 5.14 6.86
C VAL A 197 3.49 5.77 6.46
N PHE A 198 4.60 5.06 6.68
CA PHE A 198 5.93 5.53 6.27
C PHE A 198 5.99 5.80 4.77
N SER A 199 5.48 4.87 3.95
CA SER A 199 5.43 4.98 2.50
C SER A 199 4.54 6.15 2.05
N ALA A 200 3.36 6.32 2.66
CA ALA A 200 2.45 7.43 2.37
C ALA A 200 3.11 8.79 2.63
N VAL A 201 3.79 8.92 3.75
CA VAL A 201 4.50 10.17 4.10
C VAL A 201 5.63 10.44 3.11
N TRP A 202 6.47 9.44 2.83
CA TRP A 202 7.60 9.60 1.93
C TRP A 202 7.17 9.92 0.50
N LEU A 203 6.24 9.14 -0.08
CA LEU A 203 5.69 9.42 -1.41
C LEU A 203 4.98 10.77 -1.46
N GLY A 204 4.22 11.12 -0.42
CA GLY A 204 3.56 12.42 -0.32
C GLY A 204 4.54 13.60 -0.31
N LEU A 205 5.66 13.49 0.42
CA LEU A 205 6.72 14.49 0.43
C LEU A 205 7.41 14.60 -0.93
N LEU A 206 7.73 13.47 -1.57
CA LEU A 206 8.32 13.46 -2.91
C LEU A 206 7.37 14.07 -3.94
N MET A 207 6.09 13.77 -3.90
CA MET A 207 5.07 14.36 -4.78
C MET A 207 4.98 15.88 -4.55
N ARG A 208 4.93 16.33 -3.29
CA ARG A 208 4.89 17.77 -2.97
C ARG A 208 6.12 18.50 -3.50
N LYS A 209 7.31 17.90 -3.37
CA LYS A 209 8.57 18.46 -3.89
C LYS A 209 8.55 18.53 -5.42
N ASP A 210 8.09 17.48 -6.08
CA ASP A 210 7.96 17.44 -7.53
C ASP A 210 6.97 18.50 -8.04
N LEU A 211 5.80 18.61 -7.40
CA LEU A 211 4.79 19.60 -7.80
C LEU A 211 5.20 21.05 -7.52
N ARG A 212 6.10 21.30 -6.56
CA ARG A 212 6.65 22.64 -6.30
C ARG A 212 7.64 23.08 -7.37
N GLN A 213 8.33 22.17 -8.03
CA GLN A 213 9.29 22.46 -9.10
C GLN A 213 8.61 22.91 -10.41
N TYR A 214 7.30 22.70 -10.54
CA TYR A 214 6.51 23.17 -11.67
C TYR A 214 5.80 24.47 -11.27
N PRO A 215 6.18 25.64 -11.88
CA PRO A 215 5.52 26.91 -11.59
C PRO A 215 4.03 26.84 -11.97
N PRO A 216 3.15 27.56 -11.23
CA PRO A 216 1.75 27.66 -11.60
C PRO A 216 1.62 28.35 -12.96
N VAL A 217 1.04 27.68 -13.93
CA VAL A 217 0.67 28.33 -15.19
C VAL A 217 -0.51 29.27 -14.88
N PRO A 218 -0.46 30.56 -15.30
CA PRO A 218 -1.63 31.43 -15.19
C PRO A 218 -2.80 30.80 -15.90
N GLN A 219 -3.95 30.73 -15.24
CA GLN A 219 -5.18 30.34 -15.93
C GLN A 219 -5.48 31.41 -16.98
N PRO A 220 -5.76 31.06 -18.23
CA PRO A 220 -6.30 32.03 -19.18
C PRO A 220 -7.66 32.48 -18.69
N PRO A 221 -8.02 33.77 -18.91
CA PRO A 221 -9.28 34.36 -18.52
C PRO A 221 -10.48 33.65 -19.10
#